data_3ab473eed4269fcc9cbccbb3be8674d6
#
_entry.id   3ab473eed4269fcc9cbccbb3be8674d6
#
_cell.length_a   1.000
_cell.length_b   1.000
_cell.length_c   1.000
_cell.angle_alpha   90.00
_cell.angle_beta   90.00
_cell.angle_gamma   90.00
#
_symmetry.space_group_name_H-M   'P 1'
#
loop_
_entity.id
_entity.type
_entity.pdbx_description
1 polymer ?
#
loop_
_entity_poly.entity_id
_entity_poly.type
_entity_poly.pdbx_seq_one_letter_code
_entity_poly.pdbx_strand_id
1 'polypeptide(L)'
;MNISQVYAVYFSATGNTRKVTTTLANALAVSFDVPLEVRDFTLPAAREEAYEFAAGDLVVFGMPTYAGKLPNKLLDFVKSGFHGNGALAVPVVTFGNRSFDNSLAELCAYLEGDGFHTIGAGAFACRHAFTDALANGRPDSDDMAEL
;
A
#
# COMPACT_ATOMS: atom_id res chain seq x y z
N MET A 1 12.64 14.93 -12.10
CA MET A 1 11.70 13.80 -12.05
C MET A 1 10.29 14.34 -12.23
N ASN A 2 9.61 13.89 -13.26
CA ASN A 2 8.27 14.38 -13.58
C ASN A 2 7.23 13.31 -13.25
N ILE A 3 6.45 13.55 -12.19
CA ILE A 3 5.33 12.69 -11.85
C ILE A 3 4.11 13.19 -12.63
N SER A 4 3.45 12.29 -13.34
CA SER A 4 2.27 12.60 -14.14
C SER A 4 0.98 12.03 -13.57
N GLN A 5 1.08 11.02 -12.71
CA GLN A 5 -0.07 10.32 -12.15
C GLN A 5 0.31 9.72 -10.80
N VAL A 6 -0.59 9.82 -9.82
CA VAL A 6 -0.46 9.08 -8.55
C VAL A 6 -1.53 8.01 -8.49
N TYR A 7 -1.15 6.83 -8.02
CA TYR A 7 -2.06 5.71 -7.80
C TYR A 7 -2.09 5.32 -6.34
N ALA A 8 -3.26 4.99 -5.84
CA ALA A 8 -3.44 4.30 -4.57
C ALA A 8 -3.80 2.85 -4.90
N VAL A 9 -2.91 1.92 -4.60
CA VAL A 9 -3.08 0.50 -4.90
C VAL A 9 -3.08 -0.25 -3.57
N TYR A 10 -4.12 -1.05 -3.30
CA TYR A 10 -4.19 -1.69 -1.99
C TYR A 10 -5.09 -2.92 -1.97
N PHE A 11 -4.80 -3.77 -0.98
CA PHE A 11 -5.70 -4.80 -0.48
C PHE A 11 -6.14 -4.37 0.93
N SER A 12 -7.44 -4.32 1.18
CA SER A 12 -7.94 -3.85 2.47
C SER A 12 -9.26 -4.53 2.83
N ALA A 13 -9.17 -5.61 3.62
CA ALA A 13 -10.36 -6.35 4.06
C ALA A 13 -11.19 -5.58 5.07
N THR A 14 -10.58 -4.74 5.89
CA THR A 14 -11.25 -4.04 7.00
C THR A 14 -11.37 -2.52 6.80
N GLY A 15 -10.75 -1.98 5.76
CA GLY A 15 -10.79 -0.55 5.46
C GLY A 15 -9.61 0.26 6.01
N ASN A 16 -8.82 -0.28 6.93
CA ASN A 16 -7.69 0.45 7.51
C ASN A 16 -6.57 0.71 6.50
N THR A 17 -6.19 -0.32 5.74
CA THR A 17 -5.15 -0.18 4.72
C THR A 17 -5.60 0.80 3.64
N ARG A 18 -6.86 0.72 3.22
CA ARG A 18 -7.44 1.68 2.27
C ARG A 18 -7.31 3.10 2.77
N LYS A 19 -7.70 3.34 4.03
CA LYS A 19 -7.69 4.69 4.60
C LYS A 19 -6.29 5.29 4.60
N VAL A 20 -5.29 4.54 5.06
CA VAL A 20 -3.91 5.01 5.11
C VAL A 20 -3.37 5.23 3.71
N THR A 21 -3.55 4.27 2.82
CA THR A 21 -3.03 4.32 1.45
C THR A 21 -3.63 5.48 0.67
N THR A 22 -4.95 5.64 0.72
CA THR A 22 -5.61 6.72 -0.03
C THR A 22 -5.30 8.08 0.54
N THR A 23 -5.16 8.22 1.86
CA THR A 23 -4.80 9.49 2.47
C THR A 23 -3.41 9.94 2.04
N LEU A 24 -2.43 9.04 2.07
CA LEU A 24 -1.08 9.36 1.63
C LEU A 24 -1.04 9.64 0.13
N ALA A 25 -1.70 8.83 -0.68
CA ALA A 25 -1.73 9.01 -2.13
C ALA A 25 -2.39 10.35 -2.49
N ASN A 26 -3.47 10.72 -1.81
CA ASN A 26 -4.13 11.99 -2.06
C ASN A 26 -3.20 13.17 -1.72
N ALA A 27 -2.50 13.10 -0.59
CA ALA A 27 -1.56 14.14 -0.20
C ALA A 27 -0.45 14.31 -1.25
N LEU A 28 0.06 13.21 -1.78
CA LEU A 28 1.08 13.25 -2.83
C LEU A 28 0.53 13.79 -4.15
N ALA A 29 -0.68 13.38 -4.53
CA ALA A 29 -1.31 13.88 -5.75
C ALA A 29 -1.52 15.40 -5.69
N VAL A 30 -1.96 15.91 -4.55
CA VAL A 30 -2.10 17.35 -4.34
C VAL A 30 -0.75 18.05 -4.40
N SER A 31 0.25 17.48 -3.74
CA SER A 31 1.61 18.06 -3.69
C SER A 31 2.24 18.17 -5.08
N PHE A 32 2.04 17.17 -5.93
CA PHE A 32 2.57 17.15 -7.29
C PHE A 32 1.62 17.78 -8.31
N ASP A 33 0.43 18.15 -7.89
CA ASP A 33 -0.62 18.72 -8.78
C ASP A 33 -0.91 17.78 -9.96
N VAL A 34 -1.17 16.51 -9.65
CA VAL A 34 -1.47 15.48 -10.65
C VAL A 34 -2.71 14.70 -10.23
N PRO A 35 -3.37 14.00 -11.16
CA PRO A 35 -4.55 13.20 -10.81
C PRO A 35 -4.22 12.00 -9.94
N LEU A 36 -5.20 11.57 -9.17
CA LEU A 36 -5.14 10.36 -8.36
C LEU A 36 -6.08 9.32 -8.94
N GLU A 37 -5.60 8.09 -9.08
CA GLU A 37 -6.43 6.96 -9.45
C GLU A 37 -6.30 5.87 -8.39
N VAL A 38 -7.41 5.19 -8.10
CA VAL A 38 -7.48 4.13 -7.09
C VAL A 38 -7.58 2.78 -7.77
N ARG A 39 -6.74 1.83 -7.34
CA ARG A 39 -6.77 0.43 -7.78
C ARG A 39 -6.92 -0.45 -6.56
N ASP A 40 -8.15 -0.85 -6.26
CA ASP A 40 -8.45 -1.71 -5.13
C ASP A 40 -8.48 -3.17 -5.62
N PHE A 41 -7.54 -3.99 -5.15
CA PHE A 41 -7.49 -5.40 -5.53
C PHE A 41 -7.94 -6.34 -4.40
N THR A 42 -8.80 -5.84 -3.50
CA THR A 42 -9.30 -6.62 -2.37
C THR A 42 -10.14 -7.83 -2.81
N LEU A 43 -10.95 -7.68 -3.83
CA LEU A 43 -11.83 -8.76 -4.29
C LEU A 43 -11.16 -9.58 -5.39
N PRO A 44 -11.47 -10.90 -5.48
CA PRO A 44 -10.86 -11.75 -6.49
C PRO A 44 -11.04 -11.27 -7.94
N ALA A 45 -12.18 -10.66 -8.25
CA ALA A 45 -12.43 -10.15 -9.61
C ALA A 45 -11.43 -9.08 -10.02
N ALA A 46 -10.92 -8.31 -9.06
CA ALA A 46 -9.90 -7.28 -9.32
C ALA A 46 -8.52 -7.87 -9.55
N ARG A 47 -8.34 -9.18 -9.38
CA ARG A 47 -7.08 -9.89 -9.57
C ARG A 47 -7.08 -10.81 -10.78
N GLU A 48 -8.03 -10.64 -11.68
CA GLU A 48 -8.11 -11.47 -12.90
C GLU A 48 -7.12 -11.03 -13.95
N GLU A 49 -6.72 -9.75 -13.94
CA GLU A 49 -5.77 -9.20 -14.90
C GLU A 49 -4.64 -8.49 -14.15
N ALA A 50 -3.47 -8.42 -14.79
CA ALA A 50 -2.33 -7.70 -14.24
C ALA A 50 -2.55 -6.18 -14.37
N TYR A 51 -1.91 -5.44 -13.47
CA TYR A 51 -1.91 -3.97 -13.50
C TYR A 51 -0.59 -3.48 -14.09
N GLU A 52 -0.68 -2.59 -15.06
CA GLU A 52 0.48 -2.01 -15.75
C GLU A 52 0.67 -0.57 -15.32
N PHE A 53 1.91 -0.21 -15.04
CA PHE A 53 2.29 1.15 -14.71
C PHE A 53 3.40 1.60 -15.66
N ALA A 54 3.82 2.85 -15.54
CA ALA A 54 4.84 3.41 -16.43
C ALA A 54 5.72 4.38 -15.66
N ALA A 55 6.89 4.68 -16.22
CA ALA A 55 7.73 5.76 -15.70
C ALA A 55 6.91 7.04 -15.67
N GLY A 56 7.02 7.81 -14.62
CA GLY A 56 6.15 8.98 -14.39
C GLY A 56 4.98 8.70 -13.46
N ASP A 57 4.68 7.43 -13.18
CA ASP A 57 3.70 7.07 -12.18
C ASP A 57 4.34 6.99 -10.79
N LEU A 58 3.60 7.44 -9.79
CA LEU A 58 3.96 7.27 -8.38
C LEU A 58 2.87 6.43 -7.72
N VAL A 59 3.24 5.27 -7.22
CA VAL A 59 2.30 4.28 -6.70
C VAL A 59 2.47 4.15 -5.20
N VAL A 60 1.43 4.50 -4.44
CA VAL A 60 1.36 4.18 -3.01
C VAL A 60 0.71 2.81 -2.91
N PHE A 61 1.46 1.82 -2.46
CA PHE A 61 1.03 0.42 -2.47
C PHE A 61 0.83 -0.06 -1.03
N GLY A 62 -0.41 -0.32 -0.66
CA GLY A 62 -0.80 -0.66 0.71
C GLY A 62 -1.19 -2.11 0.90
N MET A 63 -0.66 -2.74 1.94
CA MET A 63 -0.99 -4.10 2.33
C MET A 63 -1.12 -4.20 3.86
N PRO A 64 -2.00 -5.06 4.35
CA PRO A 64 -2.04 -5.36 5.78
C PRO A 64 -0.96 -6.36 6.16
N THR A 65 -0.65 -6.42 7.46
CA THR A 65 0.24 -7.41 8.03
C THR A 65 -0.57 -8.49 8.75
N TYR A 66 -0.37 -9.74 8.37
CA TYR A 66 -0.97 -10.90 9.02
C TYR A 66 0.14 -11.78 9.60
N ALA A 67 0.17 -11.92 10.92
CA ALA A 67 1.19 -12.70 11.62
C ALA A 67 2.62 -12.26 11.25
N GLY A 68 2.86 -10.95 11.13
CA GLY A 68 4.16 -10.38 10.83
C GLY A 68 4.57 -10.42 9.37
N LYS A 69 3.71 -10.96 8.48
CA LYS A 69 3.99 -11.12 7.05
C LYS A 69 2.84 -10.62 6.21
N LEU A 70 3.07 -10.49 4.91
CA LEU A 70 2.00 -10.22 3.96
C LEU A 70 1.04 -11.42 3.88
N PRO A 71 -0.23 -11.20 3.51
CA PRO A 71 -1.19 -12.30 3.39
C PRO A 71 -0.74 -13.34 2.37
N ASN A 72 -0.59 -14.61 2.81
CA ASN A 72 -0.07 -15.69 1.98
C ASN A 72 -0.83 -15.88 0.67
N LYS A 73 -2.15 -15.76 0.72
CA LYS A 73 -3.00 -15.98 -0.46
C LYS A 73 -2.81 -14.96 -1.56
N LEU A 74 -2.16 -13.84 -1.24
CA LEU A 74 -1.96 -12.74 -2.18
C LEU A 74 -0.54 -12.66 -2.71
N LEU A 75 0.39 -13.45 -2.17
CA LEU A 75 1.80 -13.34 -2.53
C LEU A 75 2.06 -13.53 -4.01
N ASP A 76 1.44 -14.55 -4.63
CA ASP A 76 1.64 -14.81 -6.05
C ASP A 76 1.18 -13.62 -6.90
N PHE A 77 0.04 -13.03 -6.55
CA PHE A 77 -0.47 -11.88 -7.27
C PHE A 77 0.42 -10.65 -7.07
N VAL A 78 0.89 -10.40 -5.85
CA VAL A 78 1.80 -9.28 -5.58
C VAL A 78 3.10 -9.45 -6.36
N LYS A 79 3.60 -10.67 -6.47
CA LYS A 79 4.85 -10.95 -7.20
C LYS A 79 4.72 -10.83 -8.71
N SER A 80 3.56 -11.11 -9.27
CA SER A 80 3.41 -11.25 -10.73
C SER A 80 2.29 -10.43 -11.35
N GLY A 81 1.39 -9.88 -10.53
CA GLY A 81 0.23 -9.15 -11.02
C GLY A 81 0.43 -7.65 -11.22
N PHE A 82 1.60 -7.13 -10.91
CA PHE A 82 1.90 -5.71 -11.02
C PHE A 82 3.19 -5.51 -11.81
N HIS A 83 3.13 -4.69 -12.85
CA HIS A 83 4.30 -4.38 -13.69
C HIS A 83 4.62 -2.91 -13.56
N GLY A 84 5.71 -2.62 -12.85
CA GLY A 84 6.10 -1.24 -12.53
C GLY A 84 6.64 -0.46 -13.71
N ASN A 85 7.43 -1.12 -14.56
CA ASN A 85 8.00 -0.50 -15.75
C ASN A 85 8.73 0.82 -15.48
N GLY A 86 9.40 0.90 -14.33
CA GLY A 86 10.13 2.09 -13.92
C GLY A 86 9.34 3.08 -13.08
N ALA A 87 8.09 2.77 -12.73
CA ALA A 87 7.30 3.63 -11.85
C ALA A 87 7.94 3.73 -10.45
N LEU A 88 7.72 4.84 -9.77
CA LEU A 88 8.14 5.02 -8.39
C LEU A 88 7.10 4.40 -7.45
N ALA A 89 7.56 3.84 -6.34
CA ALA A 89 6.67 3.23 -5.36
C ALA A 89 6.96 3.69 -3.94
N VAL A 90 5.88 3.83 -3.17
CA VAL A 90 5.92 4.04 -1.73
C VAL A 90 5.10 2.91 -1.11
N PRO A 91 5.75 1.79 -0.75
CA PRO A 91 5.04 0.71 -0.07
C PRO A 91 4.67 1.10 1.35
N VAL A 92 3.46 0.76 1.76
CA VAL A 92 3.00 0.97 3.13
C VAL A 92 2.36 -0.32 3.64
N VAL A 93 2.61 -0.64 4.90
CA VAL A 93 1.94 -1.75 5.55
C VAL A 93 1.20 -1.23 6.77
N THR A 94 0.07 -1.84 7.06
CA THR A 94 -0.69 -1.57 8.28
C THR A 94 -0.61 -2.79 9.18
N PHE A 95 -0.63 -2.57 10.48
CA PHE A 95 -0.56 -3.63 11.46
C PHE A 95 -1.39 -3.24 12.69
N GLY A 96 -1.77 -4.24 13.49
CA GLY A 96 -2.38 -3.98 14.79
C GLY A 96 -1.31 -3.43 15.74
N ASN A 97 -1.55 -3.44 17.03
CA ASN A 97 -0.61 -2.88 17.99
C ASN A 97 0.55 -3.84 18.31
N ARG A 98 1.05 -4.52 17.27
CA ARG A 98 2.19 -5.44 17.34
C ARG A 98 3.19 -5.07 16.26
N SER A 99 4.36 -5.70 16.31
CA SER A 99 5.37 -5.51 15.28
C SER A 99 4.85 -5.95 13.89
N PHE A 100 5.28 -5.23 12.87
CA PHE A 100 5.03 -5.61 11.48
C PHE A 100 6.10 -6.59 10.96
N ASP A 101 7.09 -6.92 11.77
CA ASP A 101 8.17 -7.87 11.46
C ASP A 101 8.76 -7.65 10.06
N ASN A 102 8.62 -8.65 9.17
CA ASN A 102 9.22 -8.60 7.84
C ASN A 102 8.28 -8.10 6.74
N SER A 103 7.03 -7.75 7.06
CA SER A 103 6.03 -7.46 6.02
C SER A 103 6.44 -6.29 5.12
N LEU A 104 6.98 -5.22 5.70
CA LEU A 104 7.39 -4.05 4.90
C LEU A 104 8.58 -4.37 4.01
N ALA A 105 9.59 -5.06 4.56
CA ALA A 105 10.76 -5.45 3.77
C ALA A 105 10.37 -6.41 2.64
N GLU A 106 9.45 -7.32 2.92
CA GLU A 106 8.92 -8.27 1.95
C GLU A 106 8.20 -7.53 0.82
N LEU A 107 7.34 -6.58 1.15
CA LEU A 107 6.63 -5.79 0.15
C LEU A 107 7.59 -4.97 -0.71
N CYS A 108 8.57 -4.32 -0.10
CA CYS A 108 9.60 -3.58 -0.83
C CYS A 108 10.32 -4.48 -1.83
N ALA A 109 10.71 -5.68 -1.41
CA ALA A 109 11.43 -6.61 -2.28
C ALA A 109 10.57 -7.05 -3.47
N TYR A 110 9.29 -7.33 -3.24
CA TYR A 110 8.39 -7.74 -4.32
C TYR A 110 8.18 -6.62 -5.33
N LEU A 111 7.98 -5.38 -4.86
CA LEU A 111 7.78 -4.26 -5.76
C LEU A 111 9.04 -3.96 -6.57
N GLU A 112 10.21 -4.04 -5.97
CA GLU A 112 11.47 -3.89 -6.71
C GLU A 112 11.60 -4.98 -7.78
N GLY A 113 11.26 -6.22 -7.44
CA GLY A 113 11.24 -7.32 -8.40
C GLY A 113 10.24 -7.14 -9.53
N ASP A 114 9.16 -6.39 -9.27
CA ASP A 114 8.12 -6.11 -10.27
C ASP A 114 8.45 -4.91 -11.16
N GLY A 115 9.61 -4.29 -10.98
CA GLY A 115 10.05 -3.18 -11.82
C GLY A 115 9.75 -1.79 -11.27
N PHE A 116 9.33 -1.68 -10.02
CA PHE A 116 9.16 -0.39 -9.34
C PHE A 116 10.49 0.06 -8.72
N HIS A 117 10.61 1.37 -8.54
CA HIS A 117 11.70 1.96 -7.76
C HIS A 117 11.13 2.51 -6.46
N THR A 118 11.48 1.88 -5.35
CA THR A 118 11.00 2.28 -4.03
C THR A 118 11.72 3.55 -3.59
N ILE A 119 10.96 4.62 -3.32
CA ILE A 119 11.54 5.91 -2.90
C ILE A 119 11.23 6.26 -1.45
N GLY A 120 10.41 5.47 -0.79
CA GLY A 120 10.06 5.62 0.61
C GLY A 120 9.24 4.42 1.02
N ALA A 121 9.02 4.27 2.32
CA ALA A 121 8.24 3.16 2.85
C ALA A 121 7.71 3.54 4.23
N GLY A 122 6.59 2.96 4.64
CA GLY A 122 6.03 3.25 5.94
C GLY A 122 5.25 2.08 6.51
N ALA A 123 5.26 1.99 7.85
CA ALA A 123 4.46 1.02 8.59
C ALA A 123 3.60 1.80 9.58
N PHE A 124 2.31 1.52 9.60
CA PHE A 124 1.34 2.30 10.36
C PHE A 124 0.52 1.39 11.27
N ALA A 125 0.49 1.73 12.58
CA ALA A 125 -0.34 1.02 13.54
C ALA A 125 -1.80 1.38 13.31
N CYS A 126 -2.62 0.36 13.08
CA CYS A 126 -4.03 0.52 12.78
C CYS A 126 -4.85 -0.43 13.62
N ARG A 127 -6.18 -0.23 13.62
CA ARG A 127 -7.09 -1.14 14.28
C ARG A 127 -7.01 -2.52 13.63
N HIS A 128 -6.75 -3.53 14.43
CA HIS A 128 -6.71 -4.90 13.97
C HIS A 128 -8.14 -5.48 13.95
N ALA A 129 -8.45 -6.28 12.93
CA ALA A 129 -9.79 -6.85 12.76
C ALA A 129 -10.21 -7.76 13.91
N PHE A 130 -9.27 -8.44 14.55
CA PHE A 130 -9.55 -9.41 15.61
C PHE A 130 -9.26 -8.91 17.02
N THR A 131 -8.66 -7.73 17.18
CA THR A 131 -8.22 -7.25 18.48
C THR A 131 -8.41 -5.75 18.61
N ASP A 132 -9.64 -5.29 18.51
CA ASP A 132 -9.98 -3.87 18.64
C ASP A 132 -9.39 -3.24 19.91
N ALA A 133 -9.30 -4.01 20.99
CA ALA A 133 -8.81 -3.50 22.26
C ALA A 133 -7.32 -3.12 22.24
N LEU A 134 -6.52 -3.69 21.32
CA LEU A 134 -5.08 -3.41 21.26
C LEU A 134 -4.76 -2.11 20.53
N ALA A 135 -5.57 -1.73 19.56
CA ALA A 135 -5.30 -0.56 18.72
C ALA A 135 -6.58 0.25 18.48
N ASN A 136 -7.44 0.31 19.49
CA ASN A 136 -8.72 1.00 19.37
C ASN A 136 -8.51 2.48 19.04
N GLY A 137 -9.21 2.92 17.99
CA GLY A 137 -9.13 4.31 17.55
C GLY A 137 -8.01 4.62 16.57
N ARG A 138 -7.19 3.64 16.20
CA ARG A 138 -6.12 3.86 15.23
C ARG A 138 -6.49 3.31 13.84
N PRO A 139 -6.11 3.98 12.74
CA PRO A 139 -5.40 5.28 12.73
C PRO A 139 -6.32 6.40 13.24
N ASP A 140 -5.79 7.24 14.10
CA ASP A 140 -6.50 8.42 14.59
C ASP A 140 -5.99 9.67 13.85
N SER A 141 -6.42 10.85 14.31
CA SER A 141 -6.02 12.10 13.65
C SER A 141 -4.51 12.34 13.68
N ASP A 142 -3.83 11.90 14.74
CA ASP A 142 -2.38 12.07 14.83
C ASP A 142 -1.66 11.12 13.86
N ASP A 143 -2.12 9.87 13.75
CA ASP A 143 -1.56 8.92 12.79
C ASP A 143 -1.71 9.43 11.36
N MET A 144 -2.87 10.00 11.03
CA MET A 144 -3.12 10.53 9.69
C MET A 144 -2.31 11.77 9.40
N ALA A 145 -2.00 12.58 10.39
CA ALA A 145 -1.19 13.78 10.22
C ALA A 145 0.28 13.47 9.91
N GLU A 146 0.75 12.27 10.26
CA GLU A 146 2.12 11.84 10.00
C GLU A 146 2.34 11.31 8.57
N LEU A 147 1.29 11.16 7.82
CA LEU A 147 1.37 10.65 6.45
C LEU A 147 1.94 11.66 5.45
#